data_b3f39f83a16041a3e5affd54fdb6c2c7
#
_entry.id   b3f39f83a16041a3e5affd54fdb6c2c7
#
_cell.length_a   1.000
_cell.length_b   1.000
_cell.length_c   1.000
_cell.angle_alpha   90.00
_cell.angle_beta   90.00
_cell.angle_gamma   90.00
#
_symmetry.space_group_name_H-M   'P 1'
#
loop_
_entity.id
_entity.type
_entity.pdbx_description
1 polymer ?
#
loop_
_entity_poly.entity_id
_entity_poly.type
_entity_poly.pdbx_seq_one_letter_code
_entity_poly.pdbx_strand_id
1 'polypeptide(L)'
;MKKIGIIMGSDSDLPIIKKATDMLKSLEIPFEVHIYSAHRTPVEARDFAVNARVNGFGALICAAGMAAHLAGAIAANTTLPVIGIPCKGGMMDGLDALLATVQMPTGIPVATVAVNGGANAALLAAQILAVSDPEIAAKLDAKRIADAKVVLEKDAGVMEKL
;
A
#
# COMPACT_ATOMS: atom_id res chain seq x y z
N MET A 1 -18.10 -5.32 3.52
CA MET A 1 -16.76 -5.04 2.94
C MET A 1 -15.82 -4.52 4.03
N LYS A 2 -14.60 -5.05 4.13
CA LYS A 2 -13.56 -4.53 5.03
C LYS A 2 -12.93 -3.28 4.42
N LYS A 3 -12.52 -2.33 5.27
CA LYS A 3 -11.80 -1.11 4.83
C LYS A 3 -10.28 -1.29 4.90
N ILE A 4 -9.54 -0.41 4.21
CA ILE A 4 -8.08 -0.36 4.23
C ILE A 4 -7.61 0.81 5.08
N GLY A 5 -6.69 0.55 6.01
CA GLY A 5 -5.99 1.60 6.74
C GLY A 5 -4.74 2.03 5.99
N ILE A 6 -4.52 3.33 5.86
CA ILE A 6 -3.33 3.89 5.21
C ILE A 6 -2.63 4.82 6.19
N ILE A 7 -1.34 4.60 6.41
CA ILE A 7 -0.52 5.39 7.31
C ILE A 7 0.71 5.87 6.55
N MET A 8 1.05 7.14 6.70
CA MET A 8 2.31 7.70 6.20
C MET A 8 3.09 8.37 7.33
N GLY A 9 4.40 8.29 7.27
CA GLY A 9 5.30 8.86 8.29
C GLY A 9 5.42 10.39 8.23
N SER A 10 5.08 10.96 7.08
CA SER A 10 5.13 12.41 6.80
C SER A 10 4.13 12.78 5.70
N ASP A 11 3.69 14.02 5.70
CA ASP A 11 2.87 14.62 4.63
C ASP A 11 3.61 14.71 3.28
N SER A 12 4.94 14.65 3.29
CA SER A 12 5.76 14.53 2.07
C SER A 12 5.42 13.30 1.23
N ASP A 13 4.84 12.26 1.83
CA ASP A 13 4.47 11.01 1.16
C ASP A 13 3.06 11.08 0.50
N LEU A 14 2.33 12.17 0.69
CA LEU A 14 0.99 12.38 0.11
C LEU A 14 0.87 12.10 -1.38
N PRO A 15 1.82 12.51 -2.26
CA PRO A 15 1.72 12.21 -3.69
C PRO A 15 1.73 10.70 -3.99
N ILE A 16 2.40 9.91 -3.16
CA ILE A 16 2.46 8.45 -3.28
C ILE A 16 1.14 7.85 -2.76
N ILE A 17 0.68 8.32 -1.60
CA ILE A 17 -0.59 7.88 -0.99
C ILE A 17 -1.77 8.25 -1.89
N LYS A 18 -1.73 9.38 -2.58
CA LYS A 18 -2.78 9.75 -3.53
C LYS A 18 -2.97 8.68 -4.61
N LYS A 19 -1.90 8.09 -5.14
CA LYS A 19 -2.00 6.98 -6.11
C LYS A 19 -2.69 5.75 -5.50
N ALA A 20 -2.44 5.45 -4.22
CA ALA A 20 -3.13 4.37 -3.53
C ALA A 20 -4.62 4.67 -3.31
N THR A 21 -4.95 5.86 -2.83
CA THR A 21 -6.34 6.25 -2.58
C THR A 21 -7.16 6.36 -3.86
N ASP A 22 -6.58 6.88 -4.95
CA ASP A 22 -7.26 6.94 -6.26
C ASP A 22 -7.57 5.52 -6.79
N MET A 23 -6.65 4.57 -6.58
CA MET A 23 -6.87 3.16 -6.93
C MET A 23 -7.98 2.53 -6.08
N LEU A 24 -7.98 2.74 -4.76
CA LEU A 24 -9.03 2.22 -3.88
C LEU A 24 -10.40 2.82 -4.21
N LYS A 25 -10.47 4.11 -4.55
CA LYS A 25 -11.70 4.77 -5.02
C LYS A 25 -12.22 4.13 -6.32
N SER A 26 -11.33 3.85 -7.28
CA SER A 26 -11.73 3.22 -8.54
C SER A 26 -12.27 1.80 -8.35
N LEU A 27 -11.88 1.12 -7.28
CA LEU A 27 -12.37 -0.20 -6.88
C LEU A 27 -13.54 -0.12 -5.88
N GLU A 28 -13.94 1.10 -5.49
CA GLU A 28 -14.98 1.36 -4.47
C GLU A 28 -14.70 0.68 -3.13
N ILE A 29 -13.41 0.58 -2.74
CA ILE A 29 -12.99 0.03 -1.46
C ILE A 29 -12.86 1.16 -0.44
N PRO A 30 -13.55 1.09 0.71
CA PRO A 30 -13.46 2.10 1.76
C PRO A 30 -12.07 2.10 2.41
N PHE A 31 -11.60 3.29 2.77
CA PHE A 31 -10.29 3.47 3.40
C PHE A 31 -10.28 4.65 4.38
N GLU A 32 -9.31 4.65 5.27
CA GLU A 32 -8.94 5.78 6.14
C GLU A 32 -7.46 6.09 6.00
N VAL A 33 -7.08 7.37 6.10
CA VAL A 33 -5.69 7.83 5.93
C VAL A 33 -5.27 8.64 7.16
N HIS A 34 -4.06 8.32 7.68
CA HIS A 34 -3.47 9.02 8.82
C HIS A 34 -2.00 9.35 8.57
N ILE A 35 -1.52 10.40 9.22
CA ILE A 35 -0.10 10.72 9.33
C ILE A 35 0.33 10.32 10.73
N TYR A 36 0.98 9.16 10.86
CA TYR A 36 1.58 8.68 12.11
C TYR A 36 3.01 8.25 11.85
N SER A 37 3.94 8.82 12.58
CA SER A 37 5.35 8.48 12.48
C SER A 37 5.72 7.43 13.54
N ALA A 38 6.38 6.35 13.14
CA ALA A 38 6.91 5.38 14.09
C ALA A 38 7.89 5.99 15.10
N HIS A 39 8.58 7.07 14.71
CA HIS A 39 9.59 7.73 15.54
C HIS A 39 9.04 8.92 16.32
N ARG A 40 8.10 9.70 15.74
CA ARG A 40 7.62 10.97 16.31
C ARG A 40 6.27 10.85 17.01
N THR A 41 5.43 9.89 16.59
CA THR A 41 4.11 9.61 17.18
C THR A 41 3.93 8.09 17.39
N PRO A 42 4.84 7.44 18.15
CA PRO A 42 4.85 5.98 18.27
C PRO A 42 3.60 5.42 18.98
N VAL A 43 3.01 6.18 19.88
CA VAL A 43 1.80 5.77 20.63
C VAL A 43 0.60 5.69 19.68
N GLU A 44 0.35 6.73 18.90
CA GLU A 44 -0.76 6.80 17.94
C GLU A 44 -0.61 5.73 16.84
N ALA A 45 0.61 5.52 16.34
CA ALA A 45 0.91 4.50 15.35
C ALA A 45 0.62 3.08 15.90
N ARG A 46 1.04 2.80 17.12
CA ARG A 46 0.78 1.54 17.81
C ARG A 46 -0.71 1.33 18.08
N ASP A 47 -1.38 2.33 18.64
CA ASP A 47 -2.79 2.22 19.02
C ASP A 47 -3.68 2.01 17.79
N PHE A 48 -3.34 2.65 16.67
CA PHE A 48 -4.01 2.40 15.40
C PHE A 48 -3.84 0.93 14.97
N ALA A 49 -2.62 0.39 15.02
CA ALA A 49 -2.34 -0.99 14.62
C ALA A 49 -3.06 -2.03 15.52
N VAL A 50 -3.00 -1.84 16.84
CA VAL A 50 -3.63 -2.75 17.83
C VAL A 50 -5.14 -2.80 17.63
N ASN A 51 -5.78 -1.65 17.39
CA ASN A 51 -7.23 -1.56 17.25
C ASN A 51 -7.74 -1.77 15.80
N ALA A 52 -6.85 -1.93 14.83
CA ALA A 52 -7.24 -1.99 13.42
C ALA A 52 -8.26 -3.09 13.12
N ARG A 53 -8.08 -4.29 13.67
CA ARG A 53 -9.00 -5.41 13.44
C ARG A 53 -10.40 -5.13 13.94
N VAL A 54 -10.55 -4.62 15.16
CA VAL A 54 -11.86 -4.32 15.78
C VAL A 54 -12.53 -3.12 15.10
N ASN A 55 -11.74 -2.21 14.56
CA ASN A 55 -12.22 -1.06 13.78
C ASN A 55 -12.58 -1.41 12.32
N GLY A 56 -12.57 -2.71 11.95
CA GLY A 56 -13.07 -3.19 10.67
C GLY A 56 -12.09 -3.11 9.50
N PHE A 57 -10.80 -2.88 9.75
CA PHE A 57 -9.78 -2.97 8.72
C PHE A 57 -9.49 -4.42 8.31
N GLY A 58 -9.17 -4.62 7.03
CA GLY A 58 -8.79 -5.92 6.48
C GLY A 58 -7.30 -6.02 6.12
N ALA A 59 -6.67 -4.90 5.81
CA ALA A 59 -5.23 -4.77 5.61
C ALA A 59 -4.80 -3.32 5.90
N LEU A 60 -3.49 -3.13 6.13
CA LEU A 60 -2.89 -1.83 6.40
C LEU A 60 -1.82 -1.53 5.35
N ILE A 61 -1.76 -0.30 4.86
CA ILE A 61 -0.72 0.20 3.95
C ILE A 61 0.11 1.24 4.72
N CYS A 62 1.42 1.10 4.71
CA CYS A 62 2.34 1.99 5.41
C CYS A 62 3.38 2.55 4.44
N ALA A 63 3.47 3.87 4.31
CA ALA A 63 4.45 4.55 3.47
C ALA A 63 5.49 5.27 4.32
N ALA A 64 6.76 5.04 4.04
CA ALA A 64 7.87 5.71 4.71
C ALA A 64 9.12 5.74 3.83
N GLY A 65 9.91 6.79 3.98
CA GLY A 65 11.22 6.95 3.35
C GLY A 65 12.37 6.90 4.35
N MET A 66 13.60 7.00 3.86
CA MET A 66 14.83 6.98 4.67
C MET A 66 14.89 5.72 5.56
N ALA A 67 15.01 5.88 6.88
CA ALA A 67 14.86 4.80 7.87
C ALA A 67 13.37 4.38 7.94
N ALA A 68 12.89 3.65 6.95
CA ALA A 68 11.49 3.33 6.71
C ALA A 68 10.97 2.23 7.68
N HIS A 69 10.98 2.52 8.98
CA HIS A 69 10.61 1.57 10.03
C HIS A 69 9.09 1.44 10.24
N LEU A 70 8.27 2.32 9.64
CA LEU A 70 6.84 2.42 9.94
C LEU A 70 6.09 1.10 9.70
N ALA A 71 6.28 0.48 8.53
CA ALA A 71 5.59 -0.77 8.20
C ALA A 71 5.94 -1.90 9.16
N GLY A 72 7.22 -2.04 9.52
CA GLY A 72 7.69 -3.01 10.51
C GLY A 72 7.13 -2.74 11.91
N ALA A 73 7.10 -1.48 12.34
CA ALA A 73 6.53 -1.08 13.63
C ALA A 73 5.02 -1.36 13.71
N ILE A 74 4.29 -1.13 12.63
CA ILE A 74 2.87 -1.46 12.55
C ILE A 74 2.68 -2.98 12.55
N ALA A 75 3.43 -3.73 11.74
CA ALA A 75 3.33 -5.19 11.65
C ALA A 75 3.62 -5.89 13.00
N ALA A 76 4.48 -5.31 13.83
CA ALA A 76 4.77 -5.82 15.17
C ALA A 76 3.58 -5.68 16.14
N ASN A 77 2.57 -4.88 15.83
CA ASN A 77 1.43 -4.56 16.70
C ASN A 77 0.07 -5.07 16.17
N THR A 78 0.06 -5.82 15.06
CA THR A 78 -1.16 -6.41 14.51
C THR A 78 -0.87 -7.71 13.77
N THR A 79 -1.87 -8.58 13.66
CA THR A 79 -1.84 -9.75 12.78
C THR A 79 -2.62 -9.55 11.48
N LEU A 80 -3.06 -8.32 11.18
CA LEU A 80 -3.56 -7.97 9.86
C LEU A 80 -2.41 -7.92 8.86
N PRO A 81 -2.65 -8.22 7.58
CA PRO A 81 -1.65 -7.99 6.54
C PRO A 81 -1.19 -6.53 6.51
N VAL A 82 0.12 -6.33 6.53
CA VAL A 82 0.74 -5.00 6.41
C VAL A 82 1.52 -4.93 5.11
N ILE A 83 1.24 -3.89 4.32
CA ILE A 83 1.87 -3.62 3.03
C ILE A 83 2.74 -2.39 3.18
N GLY A 84 4.04 -2.53 2.93
CA GLY A 84 5.00 -1.45 3.00
C GLY A 84 5.23 -0.80 1.63
N ILE A 85 5.18 0.53 1.58
CA ILE A 85 5.59 1.33 0.43
C ILE A 85 6.91 2.03 0.80
N PRO A 86 8.06 1.59 0.29
CA PRO A 86 9.29 2.35 0.44
C PRO A 86 9.18 3.63 -0.39
N CYS A 87 9.41 4.78 0.23
CA CYS A 87 9.31 6.07 -0.44
C CYS A 87 10.71 6.54 -0.87
N LYS A 88 10.81 7.02 -2.12
CA LYS A 88 12.01 7.65 -2.65
C LYS A 88 12.30 8.93 -1.87
N GLY A 89 13.54 9.06 -1.44
CA GLY A 89 14.06 10.22 -0.72
C GLY A 89 15.41 9.87 -0.12
N GLY A 90 16.12 10.84 0.39
CA GLY A 90 17.41 10.61 1.01
C GLY A 90 18.52 10.19 0.05
N MET A 91 19.52 9.51 0.56
CA MET A 91 20.83 9.35 -0.07
C MET A 91 20.89 8.29 -1.18
N MET A 92 20.04 7.25 -1.13
CA MET A 92 20.10 6.08 -2.01
C MET A 92 18.88 5.95 -2.94
N ASP A 93 18.19 7.03 -3.17
CA ASP A 93 17.10 7.11 -4.16
C ASP A 93 15.94 6.11 -3.89
N GLY A 94 15.75 5.73 -2.63
CA GLY A 94 14.72 4.79 -2.17
C GLY A 94 15.22 3.37 -1.90
N LEU A 95 16.47 3.00 -2.24
CA LEU A 95 17.03 1.70 -1.93
C LEU A 95 17.17 1.49 -0.42
N ASP A 96 17.57 2.52 0.31
CA ASP A 96 17.61 2.55 1.78
C ASP A 96 16.22 2.25 2.38
N ALA A 97 15.19 2.93 1.90
CA ALA A 97 13.81 2.68 2.34
C ALA A 97 13.31 1.28 1.97
N LEU A 98 13.64 0.78 0.77
CA LEU A 98 13.30 -0.57 0.35
C LEU A 98 13.92 -1.62 1.27
N LEU A 99 15.21 -1.53 1.55
CA LEU A 99 15.90 -2.48 2.42
C LEU A 99 15.38 -2.41 3.86
N ALA A 100 15.12 -1.21 4.38
CA ALA A 100 14.55 -1.02 5.71
C ALA A 100 13.13 -1.59 5.84
N THR A 101 12.36 -1.63 4.76
CA THR A 101 10.98 -2.13 4.74
C THR A 101 10.92 -3.64 4.52
N VAL A 102 11.74 -4.19 3.59
CA VAL A 102 11.64 -5.59 3.16
C VAL A 102 12.37 -6.57 4.07
N GLN A 103 13.47 -6.16 4.74
CA GLN A 103 14.33 -7.04 5.55
C GLN A 103 13.75 -7.25 6.96
N MET A 104 12.56 -7.87 7.01
CA MET A 104 11.88 -8.15 8.27
C MET A 104 12.33 -9.48 8.89
N PRO A 105 12.39 -9.56 10.24
CA PRO A 105 12.74 -10.81 10.95
C PRO A 105 11.62 -11.85 10.79
N THR A 106 12.00 -13.12 10.94
CA THR A 106 11.04 -14.23 10.98
C THR A 106 9.97 -13.98 12.05
N GLY A 107 8.71 -14.12 11.69
CA GLY A 107 7.55 -13.93 12.57
C GLY A 107 6.82 -12.60 12.39
N ILE A 108 7.47 -11.58 11.82
CA ILE A 108 6.85 -10.26 11.58
C ILE A 108 6.98 -9.89 10.08
N PRO A 109 6.18 -10.49 9.19
CA PRO A 109 6.26 -10.23 7.76
C PRO A 109 5.66 -8.87 7.37
N VAL A 110 6.25 -8.24 6.35
CA VAL A 110 5.70 -7.07 5.66
C VAL A 110 5.70 -7.37 4.15
N ALA A 111 4.54 -7.22 3.50
CA ALA A 111 4.42 -7.34 2.05
C ALA A 111 4.91 -6.04 1.39
N THR A 112 6.15 -6.03 0.90
CA THR A 112 6.78 -4.82 0.36
C THR A 112 6.55 -4.69 -1.14
N VAL A 113 6.02 -3.54 -1.58
CA VAL A 113 5.87 -3.21 -3.00
C VAL A 113 7.05 -2.38 -3.51
N ALA A 114 7.05 -2.05 -4.80
CA ALA A 114 8.09 -1.23 -5.41
C ALA A 114 8.22 0.15 -4.75
N VAL A 115 9.38 0.77 -4.88
CA VAL A 115 9.61 2.16 -4.45
C VAL A 115 8.56 3.08 -5.09
N ASN A 116 7.90 3.90 -4.28
CA ASN A 116 6.78 4.77 -4.66
C ASN A 116 5.56 4.04 -5.25
N GLY A 117 5.42 2.73 -4.99
CA GLY A 117 4.41 1.85 -5.57
C GLY A 117 3.02 1.97 -4.95
N GLY A 118 2.50 3.19 -4.73
CA GLY A 118 1.21 3.42 -4.05
C GLY A 118 0.03 2.68 -4.70
N ALA A 119 -0.11 2.72 -6.03
CA ALA A 119 -1.18 2.03 -6.73
C ALA A 119 -1.10 0.50 -6.55
N ASN A 120 0.11 -0.08 -6.63
CA ASN A 120 0.31 -1.51 -6.42
C ASN A 120 0.07 -1.92 -4.96
N ALA A 121 0.36 -1.07 -3.99
CA ALA A 121 0.00 -1.33 -2.60
C ALA A 121 -1.52 -1.44 -2.42
N ALA A 122 -2.28 -0.55 -3.05
CA ALA A 122 -3.74 -0.60 -3.05
C ALA A 122 -4.28 -1.85 -3.75
N LEU A 123 -3.72 -2.22 -4.91
CA LEU A 123 -4.10 -3.44 -5.62
C LEU A 123 -3.79 -4.70 -4.80
N LEU A 124 -2.63 -4.77 -4.15
CA LEU A 124 -2.28 -5.90 -3.28
C LEU A 124 -3.24 -5.99 -2.08
N ALA A 125 -3.57 -4.84 -1.45
CA ALA A 125 -4.56 -4.80 -0.39
C ALA A 125 -5.93 -5.30 -0.88
N ALA A 126 -6.37 -4.86 -2.07
CA ALA A 126 -7.61 -5.33 -2.70
C ALA A 126 -7.57 -6.84 -2.98
N GLN A 127 -6.45 -7.38 -3.49
CA GLN A 127 -6.27 -8.81 -3.72
C GLN A 127 -6.38 -9.63 -2.43
N ILE A 128 -5.83 -9.12 -1.33
CA ILE A 128 -5.94 -9.77 -0.01
C ILE A 128 -7.41 -9.82 0.44
N LEU A 129 -8.17 -8.73 0.27
CA LEU A 129 -9.60 -8.73 0.60
C LEU A 129 -10.40 -9.64 -0.34
N ALA A 130 -10.05 -9.68 -1.61
CA ALA A 130 -10.72 -10.46 -2.65
C ALA A 130 -10.69 -11.99 -2.40
N VAL A 131 -9.76 -12.49 -1.57
CA VAL A 131 -9.72 -13.91 -1.17
C VAL A 131 -11.04 -14.34 -0.53
N SER A 132 -11.74 -13.42 0.15
CA SER A 132 -13.01 -13.70 0.82
C SER A 132 -14.15 -12.77 0.39
N ASP A 133 -13.91 -11.90 -0.58
CA ASP A 133 -14.90 -10.93 -1.08
C ASP A 133 -14.99 -11.03 -2.61
N PRO A 134 -16.00 -11.78 -3.15
CA PRO A 134 -16.14 -12.01 -4.59
C PRO A 134 -16.47 -10.74 -5.38
N GLU A 135 -17.05 -9.71 -4.76
CA GLU A 135 -17.32 -8.44 -5.43
C GLU A 135 -16.00 -7.72 -5.75
N ILE A 136 -15.06 -7.70 -4.79
CA ILE A 136 -13.73 -7.13 -5.03
C ILE A 136 -12.97 -7.97 -6.07
N ALA A 137 -13.08 -9.31 -6.02
CA ALA A 137 -12.45 -10.18 -7.01
C ALA A 137 -12.92 -9.83 -8.44
N ALA A 138 -14.23 -9.71 -8.66
CA ALA A 138 -14.79 -9.35 -9.96
C ALA A 138 -14.30 -7.96 -10.46
N LYS A 139 -14.18 -6.97 -9.56
CA LYS A 139 -13.63 -5.65 -9.90
C LYS A 139 -12.17 -5.72 -10.33
N LEU A 140 -11.37 -6.55 -9.67
CA LEU A 140 -9.96 -6.75 -10.04
C LEU A 140 -9.81 -7.45 -11.40
N ASP A 141 -10.64 -8.45 -11.69
CA ASP A 141 -10.65 -9.13 -12.98
C ASP A 141 -11.04 -8.17 -14.11
N ALA A 142 -12.12 -7.41 -13.92
CA ALA A 142 -12.56 -6.39 -14.88
C ALA A 142 -11.47 -5.36 -15.15
N LYS A 143 -10.78 -4.91 -14.10
CA LYS A 143 -9.65 -3.97 -14.23
C LYS A 143 -8.51 -4.57 -15.07
N ARG A 144 -8.11 -5.83 -14.83
CA ARG A 144 -7.04 -6.48 -15.62
C ARG A 144 -7.39 -6.59 -17.09
N ILE A 145 -8.64 -6.89 -17.42
CA ILE A 145 -9.13 -6.93 -18.80
C ILE A 145 -9.03 -5.54 -19.44
N ALA A 146 -9.48 -4.50 -18.72
CA ALA A 146 -9.42 -3.11 -19.22
C ALA A 146 -7.97 -2.65 -19.43
N ASP A 147 -7.06 -2.94 -18.49
CA ASP A 147 -5.65 -2.57 -18.60
C ASP A 147 -4.98 -3.27 -19.80
N ALA A 148 -5.27 -4.56 -20.01
CA ALA A 148 -4.75 -5.30 -21.16
C ALA A 148 -5.24 -4.70 -22.50
N LYS A 149 -6.52 -4.31 -22.58
CA LYS A 149 -7.08 -3.65 -23.77
C LYS A 149 -6.33 -2.36 -24.10
N VAL A 150 -6.04 -1.52 -23.10
CA VAL A 150 -5.27 -0.28 -23.30
C VAL A 150 -3.87 -0.54 -23.88
N VAL A 151 -3.20 -1.63 -23.44
CA VAL A 151 -1.88 -2.00 -23.98
C VAL A 151 -1.98 -2.44 -25.45
N LEU A 152 -2.99 -3.27 -25.77
CA LEU A 152 -3.20 -3.75 -27.14
C LEU A 152 -3.58 -2.61 -28.11
N GLU A 153 -4.38 -1.64 -27.65
CA GLU A 153 -4.69 -0.44 -28.45
C GLU A 153 -3.43 0.41 -28.72
N LYS A 154 -2.52 0.52 -27.76
CA LYS A 154 -1.22 1.19 -27.97
C LYS A 154 -0.32 0.44 -28.93
N ASP A 155 -0.30 -0.89 -28.85
CA ASP A 155 0.45 -1.75 -29.77
C ASP A 155 -0.06 -1.60 -31.21
N ALA A 156 -1.36 -1.62 -31.41
CA ALA A 156 -1.95 -1.46 -32.75
C ALA A 156 -1.55 -0.13 -33.44
N GLY A 157 -1.31 0.94 -32.65
CA GLY A 157 -0.89 2.25 -33.19
C GLY A 157 0.60 2.51 -33.12
N VAL A 158 1.45 1.55 -32.72
CA VAL A 158 2.88 1.82 -32.49
C VAL A 158 3.64 2.14 -33.77
N MET A 159 3.32 1.47 -34.88
CA MET A 159 3.99 1.68 -36.18
C MET A 159 3.73 3.07 -36.77
N GLU A 160 2.62 3.72 -36.41
CA GLU A 160 2.31 5.08 -36.85
C GLU A 160 3.15 6.16 -36.12
N LYS A 161 3.89 5.76 -35.08
CA LYS A 161 4.72 6.64 -34.25
C LYS A 161 6.22 6.51 -34.52
N LEU A 162 6.60 5.59 -35.41
CA LEU A 162 7.98 5.34 -35.87
C LEU A 162 8.24 5.92 -37.26
#